data_2a2f320acd6b4d0b34e58b5cc7b9f8f2
#
_entry.id   2a2f320acd6b4d0b34e58b5cc7b9f8f2
#
_cell.length_a   1.000
_cell.length_b   1.000
_cell.length_c   1.000
_cell.angle_alpha   90.00
_cell.angle_beta   90.00
_cell.angle_gamma   90.00
#
_symmetry.space_group_name_H-M   'P 1'
#
loop_
_entity.id
_entity.type
_entity.pdbx_description
1 polymer ?
#
loop_
_entity_poly.entity_id
_entity_poly.type
_entity_poly.pdbx_seq_one_letter_code
_entity_poly.pdbx_strand_id
1 'polypeptide(L)'
;MNQIIRSAIINLSFELRCFIFKLNFFSLKGDSQMTTFSDRLKEAMYAQNLKQIDLVHIAAENNVKLGKSHVSQYVSGKTVPRNDILHFLADTLHVDADWLLGDSQENFTARENNSVAPKAPSTTKTSGSVGTSNSSKRGTTPMKKTITDKNDNDNAGSSAMHIFKKSSKLDNVLYDVRGPVVEEAARMEERGTHVLKLNIGNPAPFGFRTPDEVIYDMSQQLSDCEGYSPSQGLFSARKAIMQYSQIKKLPNVTISDIYTGNGVSELINLCMSALLDNGDEILIPSPDYPLWTACATLAGGKAVHYICDEQSDWYPDIEDMRRKITDRTKALVIINPNNPTGALYPKEVLQKIVDLAREHHLIIFSDEIYDRLVMDGKEHISIASLAPDLFCVTFSGLSKSHMIAGFRIGWMVLSGNKAIAKDYIEGIKMLSNMRLCSNVPAQSVVQTALWGNQSVNDYLVPGGRIYEQREYIYKALTDIPGITAVKPQAAFYMFPKIDVKKFNIVNDEKFALDLLQDKKILIVQGSGFNWKDPDHFRVVYLP
;
A
#
# COMPACT_ATOMS: atom_id res chain seq x y z
N MET A 1 18.88 30.27 -15.95
CA MET A 1 17.74 29.36 -15.91
C MET A 1 18.00 28.16 -14.98
N ASN A 2 19.08 27.37 -15.15
CA ASN A 2 19.46 26.28 -14.24
C ASN A 2 19.69 26.69 -12.77
N GLN A 3 20.05 27.95 -12.51
CA GLN A 3 20.31 28.43 -11.14
C GLN A 3 19.04 28.72 -10.34
N ILE A 4 17.97 29.14 -10.98
CA ILE A 4 16.66 29.43 -10.32
C ILE A 4 15.95 28.11 -9.98
N ILE A 5 16.00 27.13 -10.88
CA ILE A 5 15.46 25.78 -10.64
C ILE A 5 16.23 25.10 -9.51
N ARG A 6 17.56 25.20 -9.52
CA ARG A 6 18.41 24.71 -8.43
C ARG A 6 18.09 25.41 -7.10
N SER A 7 17.84 26.72 -7.10
CA SER A 7 17.53 27.45 -5.87
C SER A 7 16.16 27.08 -5.30
N ALA A 8 15.12 26.92 -6.14
CA ALA A 8 13.78 26.53 -5.68
C ALA A 8 13.77 25.06 -5.18
N ILE A 9 14.46 24.16 -5.88
CA ILE A 9 14.64 22.77 -5.46
C ILE A 9 15.53 22.68 -4.20
N ILE A 10 16.53 23.57 -4.05
CA ILE A 10 17.38 23.68 -2.86
C ILE A 10 16.55 24.12 -1.65
N ASN A 11 15.63 25.08 -1.80
CA ASN A 11 14.77 25.51 -0.71
C ASN A 11 13.79 24.40 -0.30
N LEU A 12 13.19 23.68 -1.24
CA LEU A 12 12.35 22.51 -0.96
C LEU A 12 13.12 21.44 -0.17
N SER A 13 14.40 21.19 -0.53
CA SER A 13 15.23 20.20 0.16
C SER A 13 15.74 20.69 1.53
N PHE A 14 15.95 21.98 1.69
CA PHE A 14 16.40 22.55 2.97
C PHE A 14 15.27 22.48 4.00
N GLU A 15 14.08 22.90 3.63
CA GLU A 15 12.90 22.82 4.50
C GLU A 15 12.51 21.37 4.84
N LEU A 16 12.56 20.44 3.87
CA LEU A 16 12.34 19.02 4.13
C LEU A 16 13.48 18.36 4.94
N ARG A 17 14.73 18.79 4.76
CA ARG A 17 15.85 18.33 5.61
C ARG A 17 15.75 18.89 7.03
N CYS A 18 15.34 20.14 7.19
CA CYS A 18 15.00 20.70 8.50
C CYS A 18 13.82 19.96 9.13
N PHE A 19 12.89 19.46 8.32
CA PHE A 19 11.80 18.60 8.77
C PHE A 19 12.30 17.25 9.30
N ILE A 20 13.15 16.56 8.56
CA ILE A 20 13.75 15.29 9.00
C ILE A 20 14.59 15.50 10.25
N PHE A 21 15.38 16.57 10.31
CA PHE A 21 16.18 16.94 11.48
C PHE A 21 15.31 17.30 12.68
N LYS A 22 14.21 18.03 12.48
CA LYS A 22 13.22 18.35 13.53
C LYS A 22 12.39 17.13 13.94
N LEU A 23 12.00 16.25 13.01
CA LEU A 23 11.31 14.98 13.35
C LEU A 23 12.18 14.06 14.20
N ASN A 24 13.45 13.91 13.85
CA ASN A 24 14.40 13.19 14.68
C ASN A 24 14.64 13.90 16.03
N PHE A 25 14.56 15.24 16.06
CA PHE A 25 14.72 16.03 17.29
C PHE A 25 13.44 16.08 18.15
N PHE A 26 12.23 16.00 17.54
CA PHE A 26 10.97 15.92 18.29
C PHE A 26 10.66 14.50 18.78
N SER A 27 11.10 13.47 18.08
CA SER A 27 11.11 12.09 18.59
C SER A 27 12.05 11.93 19.81
N LEU A 28 12.99 12.88 19.99
CA LEU A 28 13.95 12.93 21.09
C LEU A 28 13.58 13.95 22.20
N LYS A 29 12.48 14.71 22.06
CA LYS A 29 12.05 15.74 23.04
C LYS A 29 10.66 15.50 23.66
N GLY A 30 10.21 14.26 23.68
CA GLY A 30 9.19 13.82 24.63
C GLY A 30 9.91 13.26 25.85
N ASP A 31 9.90 14.02 26.94
CA ASP A 31 10.43 13.73 28.27
C ASP A 31 11.95 13.57 28.41
N SER A 32 12.51 14.38 29.29
CA SER A 32 13.84 14.23 29.89
C SER A 32 13.88 13.00 30.81
N GLN A 33 13.71 11.79 30.25
CA GLN A 33 14.11 10.55 30.88
C GLN A 33 15.51 10.21 30.39
N MET A 34 16.44 9.98 31.33
CA MET A 34 17.76 9.44 31.05
C MET A 34 17.62 8.20 30.17
N THR A 35 18.22 8.20 28.99
CA THR A 35 18.21 7.05 28.06
C THR A 35 18.85 5.85 28.77
N THR A 36 18.08 4.76 28.90
CA THR A 36 18.53 3.57 29.64
C THR A 36 19.50 2.75 28.78
N PHE A 37 20.29 1.87 29.43
CA PHE A 37 21.11 0.86 28.74
C PHE A 37 20.32 0.12 27.65
N SER A 38 19.08 -0.28 27.95
CA SER A 38 18.20 -0.97 27.01
C SER A 38 17.90 -0.15 25.76
N ASP A 39 17.69 1.15 25.89
CA ASP A 39 17.38 2.02 24.78
C ASP A 39 18.60 2.26 23.89
N ARG A 40 19.76 2.47 24.49
CA ARG A 40 21.05 2.61 23.78
C ARG A 40 21.49 1.31 23.11
N LEU A 41 21.22 0.15 23.74
CA LEU A 41 21.48 -1.16 23.14
C LEU A 41 20.62 -1.37 21.88
N LYS A 42 19.34 -1.02 21.92
CA LYS A 42 18.45 -1.08 20.74
C LYS A 42 18.91 -0.14 19.63
N GLU A 43 19.30 1.08 20.00
CA GLU A 43 19.81 2.08 19.07
C GLU A 43 21.08 1.59 18.36
N ALA A 44 22.05 1.06 19.10
CA ALA A 44 23.29 0.52 18.55
C ALA A 44 23.06 -0.72 17.67
N MET A 45 22.19 -1.63 18.10
CA MET A 45 21.78 -2.79 17.30
C MET A 45 21.12 -2.37 15.99
N TYR A 46 20.25 -1.37 16.04
CA TYR A 46 19.58 -0.84 14.86
C TYR A 46 20.57 -0.18 13.90
N ALA A 47 21.52 0.62 14.42
CA ALA A 47 22.55 1.27 13.62
C ALA A 47 23.47 0.27 12.86
N GLN A 48 23.70 -0.91 13.45
CA GLN A 48 24.50 -1.99 12.86
C GLN A 48 23.64 -3.01 12.08
N ASN A 49 22.33 -2.79 11.98
CA ASN A 49 21.35 -3.71 11.35
C ASN A 49 21.42 -5.15 11.92
N LEU A 50 21.70 -5.28 13.22
CA LEU A 50 21.80 -6.55 13.94
C LEU A 50 20.52 -6.88 14.69
N LYS A 51 20.09 -8.15 14.61
CA LYS A 51 19.00 -8.71 15.40
C LYS A 51 19.55 -9.36 16.69
N GLN A 52 18.67 -9.58 17.67
CA GLN A 52 19.06 -10.25 18.92
C GLN A 52 19.73 -11.64 18.70
N ILE A 53 19.31 -12.35 17.67
CA ILE A 53 19.89 -13.66 17.34
C ILE A 53 21.30 -13.53 16.78
N ASP A 54 21.60 -12.45 16.07
CA ASP A 54 22.91 -12.23 15.48
C ASP A 54 23.97 -11.99 16.57
N LEU A 55 23.61 -11.25 17.64
CA LEU A 55 24.47 -11.09 18.82
C LEU A 55 24.79 -12.42 19.53
N VAL A 56 23.82 -13.34 19.54
CA VAL A 56 24.04 -14.70 20.11
C VAL A 56 25.01 -15.50 19.23
N HIS A 57 24.90 -15.40 17.91
CA HIS A 57 25.80 -16.08 16.98
C HIS A 57 27.22 -15.50 17.05
N ILE A 58 27.35 -14.17 17.02
CA ILE A 58 28.66 -13.50 17.15
C ILE A 58 29.32 -13.82 18.48
N ALA A 59 28.55 -13.89 19.58
CA ALA A 59 29.05 -14.30 20.88
C ALA A 59 29.57 -15.74 20.89
N ALA A 60 28.85 -16.66 20.24
CA ALA A 60 29.26 -18.05 20.12
C ALA A 60 30.57 -18.20 19.31
N GLU A 61 30.71 -17.46 18.21
CA GLU A 61 31.92 -17.40 17.38
C GLU A 61 33.13 -16.87 18.16
N ASN A 62 32.91 -15.96 19.09
CA ASN A 62 33.96 -15.38 19.93
C ASN A 62 34.13 -16.09 21.31
N ASN A 63 33.55 -17.26 21.49
CA ASN A 63 33.56 -18.03 22.75
C ASN A 63 33.02 -17.26 23.97
N VAL A 64 32.11 -16.32 23.77
CA VAL A 64 31.44 -15.56 24.83
C VAL A 64 30.13 -16.24 25.22
N LYS A 65 29.92 -16.48 26.52
CA LYS A 65 28.70 -17.12 27.04
C LYS A 65 27.52 -16.13 27.06
N LEU A 66 26.93 -15.86 25.90
CA LEU A 66 25.78 -14.97 25.76
C LEU A 66 24.62 -15.72 25.08
N GLY A 67 23.63 -16.17 25.84
CA GLY A 67 22.49 -16.91 25.31
C GLY A 67 21.31 -16.01 24.97
N LYS A 68 20.36 -16.52 24.18
CA LYS A 68 19.16 -15.83 23.72
C LYS A 68 18.34 -15.20 24.86
N SER A 69 18.23 -15.86 26.01
CA SER A 69 17.52 -15.33 27.16
C SER A 69 18.22 -14.10 27.78
N HIS A 70 19.55 -14.06 27.79
CA HIS A 70 20.31 -12.91 28.29
C HIS A 70 20.12 -11.69 27.39
N VAL A 71 20.27 -11.86 26.08
CA VAL A 71 20.07 -10.78 25.10
C VAL A 71 18.63 -10.23 25.21
N SER A 72 17.64 -11.11 25.32
CA SER A 72 16.23 -10.68 25.50
C SER A 72 16.01 -9.89 26.79
N GLN A 73 16.65 -10.25 27.91
CA GLN A 73 16.57 -9.52 29.17
C GLN A 73 17.25 -8.15 29.07
N TYR A 74 18.38 -8.05 28.39
CA TYR A 74 19.10 -6.80 28.14
C TYR A 74 18.28 -5.84 27.26
N VAL A 75 17.73 -6.33 26.17
CA VAL A 75 16.89 -5.55 25.26
C VAL A 75 15.56 -5.13 25.88
N SER A 76 15.03 -5.93 26.82
CA SER A 76 13.80 -5.57 27.57
C SER A 76 14.05 -4.69 28.80
N GLY A 77 15.30 -4.37 29.12
CA GLY A 77 15.66 -3.55 30.28
C GLY A 77 15.51 -4.25 31.63
N LYS A 78 15.30 -5.57 31.65
CA LYS A 78 15.14 -6.34 32.88
C LYS A 78 16.44 -6.49 33.65
N THR A 79 17.57 -6.53 32.97
CA THR A 79 18.91 -6.66 33.56
C THR A 79 19.92 -5.89 32.71
N VAL A 80 21.03 -5.50 33.36
CA VAL A 80 22.22 -4.90 32.72
C VAL A 80 23.31 -5.96 32.67
N PRO A 81 24.12 -6.06 31.61
CA PRO A 81 25.20 -7.04 31.52
C PRO A 81 26.33 -6.77 32.52
N ARG A 82 27.12 -7.81 32.84
CA ARG A 82 28.38 -7.65 33.53
C ARG A 82 29.43 -6.99 32.62
N ASN A 83 30.49 -6.43 33.20
CA ASN A 83 31.48 -5.68 32.46
C ASN A 83 32.10 -6.44 31.28
N ASP A 84 32.35 -7.74 31.41
CA ASP A 84 32.89 -8.59 30.34
C ASP A 84 31.94 -8.67 29.14
N ILE A 85 30.66 -8.86 29.39
CA ILE A 85 29.62 -8.89 28.37
C ILE A 85 29.33 -7.48 27.82
N LEU A 86 29.42 -6.45 28.66
CA LEU A 86 29.23 -5.06 28.26
C LEU A 86 30.29 -4.64 27.23
N HIS A 87 31.56 -4.88 27.52
CA HIS A 87 32.65 -4.59 26.58
C HIS A 87 32.53 -5.41 25.30
N PHE A 88 32.16 -6.68 25.38
CA PHE A 88 31.88 -7.49 24.20
C PHE A 88 30.76 -6.90 23.34
N LEU A 89 29.67 -6.44 23.96
CA LEU A 89 28.55 -5.79 23.24
C LEU A 89 29.00 -4.45 22.64
N ALA A 90 29.76 -3.64 23.37
CA ALA A 90 30.28 -2.37 22.90
C ALA A 90 31.19 -2.55 21.68
N ASP A 91 32.13 -3.50 21.76
CA ASP A 91 33.03 -3.83 20.65
C ASP A 91 32.27 -4.37 19.42
N THR A 92 31.30 -5.29 19.64
CA THR A 92 30.47 -5.88 18.57
C THR A 92 29.60 -4.84 17.88
N LEU A 93 29.12 -3.84 18.63
CA LEU A 93 28.23 -2.78 18.14
C LEU A 93 28.99 -1.52 17.72
N HIS A 94 30.32 -1.51 17.86
CA HIS A 94 31.20 -0.37 17.55
C HIS A 94 30.82 0.93 18.28
N VAL A 95 30.50 0.81 19.57
CA VAL A 95 30.14 1.92 20.45
C VAL A 95 31.03 1.95 21.68
N ASP A 96 31.01 3.06 22.40
CA ASP A 96 31.69 3.18 23.68
C ASP A 96 30.90 2.49 24.80
N ALA A 97 31.59 1.80 25.72
CA ALA A 97 30.95 1.04 26.80
C ALA A 97 30.25 1.95 27.82
N ASP A 98 30.84 3.10 28.12
CA ASP A 98 30.28 4.09 29.06
C ASP A 98 29.07 4.79 28.43
N TRP A 99 29.12 5.03 27.10
CA TRP A 99 27.96 5.48 26.36
C TRP A 99 26.84 4.43 26.42
N LEU A 100 27.15 3.16 26.21
CA LEU A 100 26.15 2.09 26.20
C LEU A 100 25.46 1.95 27.58
N LEU A 101 26.20 2.18 28.68
CA LEU A 101 25.64 2.20 30.05
C LEU A 101 24.78 3.41 30.37
N GLY A 102 24.96 4.51 29.70
CA GLY A 102 24.24 5.74 29.98
C GLY A 102 25.04 6.81 30.73
N ASP A 103 26.30 6.55 31.00
CA ASP A 103 27.15 7.42 31.85
C ASP A 103 27.83 8.56 31.09
N SER A 104 27.86 8.54 29.74
CA SER A 104 28.39 9.62 28.91
C SER A 104 27.35 10.22 27.97
N GLN A 105 27.42 11.56 27.76
CA GLN A 105 26.54 12.30 26.83
C GLN A 105 27.20 12.56 25.46
N GLU A 106 28.38 12.03 25.20
CA GLU A 106 29.07 12.25 23.92
C GLU A 106 28.45 11.46 22.78
N ASN A 107 28.27 12.13 21.66
CA ASN A 107 27.57 11.63 20.48
C ASN A 107 28.27 10.41 19.86
N PHE A 108 27.44 9.43 19.47
CA PHE A 108 27.77 8.28 18.65
C PHE A 108 28.58 8.69 17.41
N THR A 109 29.85 8.30 17.34
CA THR A 109 30.67 8.35 16.13
C THR A 109 31.12 6.95 15.77
N ALA A 110 30.53 6.40 14.68
CA ALA A 110 31.01 5.15 14.11
C ALA A 110 32.48 5.27 13.68
N ARG A 111 33.33 4.43 14.23
CA ARG A 111 34.72 4.31 13.77
C ARG A 111 34.73 3.67 12.39
N GLU A 112 35.28 4.35 11.41
CA GLU A 112 35.51 3.82 10.06
C GLU A 112 36.42 2.59 10.09
N ASN A 113 35.88 1.47 9.57
CA ASN A 113 36.66 0.25 9.39
C ASN A 113 37.49 0.31 8.11
N ASN A 114 38.83 0.41 8.27
CA ASN A 114 39.77 -0.05 7.25
C ASN A 114 40.13 -1.52 7.52
N SER A 115 39.96 -2.32 6.48
CA SER A 115 40.68 -3.54 6.14
C SER A 115 40.02 -4.91 6.33
N VAL A 116 40.14 -5.63 5.21
CA VAL A 116 40.31 -7.09 4.99
C VAL A 116 39.07 -7.94 4.90
N ALA A 117 38.78 -8.28 3.65
CA ALA A 117 37.86 -9.35 3.28
C ALA A 117 38.45 -10.74 3.58
N PRO A 118 37.69 -11.68 4.13
CA PRO A 118 38.08 -13.08 4.19
C PRO A 118 37.67 -13.83 2.92
N LYS A 119 38.59 -14.63 2.41
CA LYS A 119 38.46 -15.55 1.27
C LYS A 119 37.42 -16.63 1.55
N ALA A 120 36.60 -16.95 0.55
CA ALA A 120 35.72 -18.09 0.51
C ALA A 120 36.50 -19.42 0.43
N PRO A 121 36.03 -20.50 1.06
CA PRO A 121 36.63 -21.81 0.90
C PRO A 121 36.15 -22.52 -0.37
N SER A 122 37.10 -23.10 -1.10
CA SER A 122 36.91 -23.91 -2.29
C SER A 122 36.29 -25.25 -1.95
N THR A 123 35.23 -25.65 -2.67
CA THR A 123 34.71 -27.02 -2.64
C THR A 123 35.32 -27.87 -3.75
N THR A 124 36.01 -28.90 -3.35
CA THR A 124 36.55 -30.01 -4.18
C THR A 124 35.42 -30.88 -4.69
N LYS A 125 35.51 -31.17 -5.99
CA LYS A 125 34.72 -32.20 -6.67
C LYS A 125 35.26 -33.60 -6.35
N THR A 126 34.37 -34.53 -6.07
CA THR A 126 34.63 -35.96 -6.27
C THR A 126 33.53 -36.59 -7.11
N SER A 127 33.99 -37.20 -8.17
CA SER A 127 33.23 -37.98 -9.14
C SER A 127 33.00 -39.44 -8.62
N GLY A 128 31.84 -39.99 -8.92
CA GLY A 128 31.56 -41.43 -8.73
C GLY A 128 30.48 -41.89 -9.70
N SER A 129 30.89 -42.64 -10.68
CA SER A 129 30.12 -43.30 -11.73
C SER A 129 29.57 -44.66 -11.29
N VAL A 130 28.70 -45.25 -12.13
CA VAL A 130 28.20 -46.65 -12.24
C VAL A 130 26.69 -46.70 -11.95
N GLY A 131 25.83 -47.26 -12.77
CA GLY A 131 25.85 -48.03 -14.00
C GLY A 131 24.45 -48.59 -14.26
N THR A 132 24.09 -48.67 -15.49
CA THR A 132 23.26 -49.61 -16.25
C THR A 132 22.14 -50.43 -15.57
N SER A 133 20.91 -50.48 -16.11
CA SER A 133 20.47 -51.47 -17.09
C SER A 133 18.95 -51.44 -17.36
N ASN A 134 18.64 -51.51 -18.67
CA ASN A 134 17.65 -52.33 -19.40
C ASN A 134 16.21 -52.49 -18.89
N SER A 135 15.28 -52.22 -19.68
CA SER A 135 14.63 -52.78 -20.89
C SER A 135 13.15 -53.04 -20.64
N SER A 136 12.26 -52.67 -21.49
CA SER A 136 11.61 -53.55 -22.45
C SER A 136 10.44 -52.86 -23.19
N LYS A 137 10.47 -53.14 -24.44
CA LYS A 137 9.61 -52.98 -25.59
C LYS A 137 8.14 -53.41 -25.44
N ARG A 138 7.26 -52.73 -26.20
CA ARG A 138 6.32 -53.25 -27.23
C ARG A 138 5.37 -52.10 -27.58
N GLY A 139 5.25 -51.64 -28.80
CA GLY A 139 4.91 -52.22 -30.13
C GLY A 139 3.43 -51.90 -30.36
N THR A 140 3.01 -51.24 -31.40
CA THR A 140 2.90 -51.53 -32.80
C THR A 140 2.24 -50.36 -33.58
N THR A 141 2.81 -49.91 -34.58
CA THR A 141 2.62 -49.58 -36.02
C THR A 141 1.20 -49.65 -36.64
N PRO A 142 1.03 -49.20 -37.92
CA PRO A 142 0.82 -47.83 -38.40
C PRO A 142 -0.35 -47.76 -39.42
N MET A 143 -0.69 -46.56 -39.94
CA MET A 143 -1.31 -46.54 -41.29
C MET A 143 -0.87 -45.35 -42.15
N LYS A 144 -0.58 -45.72 -43.37
CA LYS A 144 0.02 -45.00 -44.52
C LYS A 144 -0.97 -44.13 -45.27
N LYS A 145 -0.54 -43.07 -45.91
CA LYS A 145 -0.25 -42.74 -47.33
C LYS A 145 -0.84 -41.35 -47.64
N THR A 146 -0.31 -40.50 -48.49
CA THR A 146 0.39 -40.63 -49.74
C THR A 146 1.12 -39.32 -50.10
N ILE A 147 2.20 -39.47 -50.76
CA ILE A 147 3.19 -38.58 -51.37
C ILE A 147 2.60 -37.70 -52.48
N THR A 148 3.05 -36.44 -52.58
CA THR A 148 3.53 -35.90 -53.87
C THR A 148 4.65 -34.89 -53.62
N ASP A 149 5.76 -35.14 -54.33
CA ASP A 149 6.98 -34.39 -54.38
C ASP A 149 6.81 -33.00 -55.03
N LYS A 150 7.58 -32.01 -54.60
CA LYS A 150 8.63 -31.38 -55.42
C LYS A 150 9.42 -30.29 -54.68
N ASN A 151 10.70 -30.54 -54.66
CA ASN A 151 11.87 -29.68 -54.87
C ASN A 151 12.23 -28.59 -53.84
N ASP A 152 13.30 -28.92 -53.18
CA ASP A 152 14.58 -28.19 -52.98
C ASP A 152 14.53 -26.68 -52.74
N ASN A 153 14.85 -26.29 -51.53
CA ASN A 153 16.04 -25.48 -51.31
C ASN A 153 16.45 -25.48 -49.82
N ASP A 154 17.71 -25.75 -49.62
CA ASP A 154 18.44 -25.63 -48.40
C ASP A 154 18.17 -24.31 -47.69
N ASN A 155 17.61 -24.40 -46.50
CA ASN A 155 17.88 -23.39 -45.47
C ASN A 155 17.89 -24.07 -44.11
N ALA A 156 19.08 -24.17 -43.56
CA ALA A 156 19.29 -24.61 -42.18
C ALA A 156 18.36 -23.82 -41.26
N GLY A 157 17.28 -24.46 -40.82
CA GLY A 157 16.28 -23.87 -39.95
C GLY A 157 16.89 -23.45 -38.63
N SER A 158 17.21 -22.19 -38.50
CA SER A 158 17.25 -21.52 -37.23
C SER A 158 15.86 -21.72 -36.61
N SER A 159 15.75 -22.60 -35.63
CA SER A 159 14.57 -22.71 -34.80
C SER A 159 14.33 -21.33 -34.20
N ALA A 160 13.47 -20.55 -34.81
CA ALA A 160 13.10 -19.24 -34.30
C ALA A 160 12.50 -19.45 -32.91
N MET A 161 13.24 -18.99 -31.90
CA MET A 161 12.81 -19.11 -30.50
C MET A 161 11.44 -18.42 -30.38
N HIS A 162 10.43 -19.15 -29.95
CA HIS A 162 9.08 -18.61 -29.76
C HIS A 162 9.11 -17.56 -28.65
N ILE A 163 8.85 -16.30 -28.99
CA ILE A 163 8.82 -15.18 -28.03
C ILE A 163 7.41 -15.08 -27.45
N PHE A 164 7.30 -15.35 -26.15
CA PHE A 164 6.05 -15.16 -25.42
C PHE A 164 5.87 -13.68 -25.08
N LYS A 165 4.77 -13.09 -25.54
CA LYS A 165 4.38 -11.70 -25.21
C LYS A 165 3.33 -11.70 -24.11
N LYS A 166 3.27 -10.61 -23.32
CA LYS A 166 2.15 -10.38 -22.39
C LYS A 166 0.82 -10.30 -23.16
N SER A 167 -0.30 -10.56 -22.49
CA SER A 167 -1.63 -10.38 -23.12
C SER A 167 -1.82 -8.93 -23.55
N SER A 168 -2.43 -8.72 -24.72
CA SER A 168 -2.77 -7.39 -25.25
C SER A 168 -3.72 -6.61 -24.33
N LYS A 169 -4.51 -7.29 -23.49
CA LYS A 169 -5.32 -6.65 -22.44
C LYS A 169 -4.49 -5.79 -21.49
N LEU A 170 -3.20 -6.10 -21.33
CA LEU A 170 -2.28 -5.38 -20.45
C LEU A 170 -1.61 -4.17 -21.10
N ASP A 171 -1.80 -3.95 -22.40
CA ASP A 171 -1.11 -2.86 -23.13
C ASP A 171 -1.62 -1.47 -22.71
N ASN A 172 -2.87 -1.39 -22.28
CA ASN A 172 -3.52 -0.15 -21.84
C ASN A 172 -3.77 -0.10 -20.32
N VAL A 173 -3.16 -1.00 -19.56
CA VAL A 173 -3.26 -0.99 -18.09
C VAL A 173 -2.13 -0.16 -17.53
N LEU A 174 -2.44 1.07 -17.13
CA LEU A 174 -1.53 1.98 -16.45
C LEU A 174 -1.65 1.77 -14.94
N TYR A 175 -0.54 1.45 -14.30
CA TYR A 175 -0.46 1.34 -12.84
C TYR A 175 0.87 1.90 -12.34
N ASP A 176 1.11 3.19 -12.64
CA ASP A 176 2.40 3.87 -12.46
C ASP A 176 2.74 4.20 -11.01
N VAL A 177 1.83 3.95 -10.07
CA VAL A 177 2.14 4.02 -8.62
C VAL A 177 3.34 3.14 -8.24
N ARG A 178 3.72 2.19 -9.15
CA ARG A 178 4.91 1.31 -9.07
C ARG A 178 5.73 1.34 -10.36
N GLY A 179 5.70 2.43 -11.09
CA GLY A 179 6.37 2.61 -12.38
C GLY A 179 7.86 2.96 -12.28
N PRO A 180 8.43 3.54 -13.36
CA PRO A 180 9.88 3.76 -13.53
C PRO A 180 10.53 4.55 -12.39
N VAL A 181 9.82 5.51 -11.79
CA VAL A 181 10.34 6.31 -10.67
C VAL A 181 10.59 5.45 -9.43
N VAL A 182 9.70 4.49 -9.14
CA VAL A 182 9.85 3.55 -8.01
C VAL A 182 10.98 2.55 -8.29
N GLU A 183 11.14 2.10 -9.53
CA GLU A 183 12.24 1.22 -9.92
C GLU A 183 13.60 1.91 -9.76
N GLU A 184 13.70 3.19 -10.13
CA GLU A 184 14.93 3.95 -9.93
C GLU A 184 15.22 4.17 -8.45
N ALA A 185 14.19 4.43 -7.63
CA ALA A 185 14.36 4.52 -6.18
C ALA A 185 14.94 3.22 -5.60
N ALA A 186 14.43 2.06 -6.04
CA ALA A 186 14.94 0.76 -5.62
C ALA A 186 16.42 0.56 -6.01
N ARG A 187 16.80 0.91 -7.26
CA ARG A 187 18.20 0.85 -7.71
C ARG A 187 19.13 1.77 -6.90
N MET A 188 18.63 2.93 -6.49
CA MET A 188 19.39 3.85 -5.64
C MET A 188 19.59 3.28 -4.23
N GLU A 189 18.57 2.65 -3.65
CA GLU A 189 18.64 2.00 -2.34
C GLU A 189 19.58 0.79 -2.36
N GLU A 190 19.57 -0.02 -3.42
CA GLU A 190 20.53 -1.12 -3.62
C GLU A 190 21.99 -0.64 -3.64
N ARG A 191 22.22 0.61 -4.03
CA ARG A 191 23.55 1.27 -4.00
C ARG A 191 23.85 1.98 -2.68
N GLY A 192 23.01 1.77 -1.65
CA GLY A 192 23.19 2.36 -0.32
C GLY A 192 22.67 3.79 -0.18
N THR A 193 21.88 4.31 -1.14
CA THR A 193 21.29 5.64 -1.03
C THR A 193 20.01 5.59 -0.22
N HIS A 194 19.89 6.38 0.84
CA HIS A 194 18.65 6.52 1.58
C HIS A 194 17.65 7.39 0.81
N VAL A 195 16.44 6.87 0.55
CA VAL A 195 15.36 7.56 -0.14
C VAL A 195 14.21 7.87 0.83
N LEU A 196 13.79 9.13 0.89
CA LEU A 196 12.59 9.53 1.63
C LEU A 196 11.34 9.13 0.84
N LYS A 197 10.60 8.16 1.33
CA LYS A 197 9.43 7.58 0.64
C LYS A 197 8.14 8.30 1.01
N LEU A 198 7.67 9.19 0.15
CA LEU A 198 6.38 9.89 0.27
C LEU A 198 5.36 9.37 -0.77
N ASN A 199 5.58 8.17 -1.31
CA ASN A 199 4.84 7.63 -2.45
C ASN A 199 3.74 6.63 -2.08
N ILE A 200 3.89 5.86 -1.00
CA ILE A 200 2.95 4.78 -0.65
C ILE A 200 2.36 5.00 0.73
N GLY A 201 1.02 4.99 0.81
CA GLY A 201 0.29 5.00 2.08
C GLY A 201 0.37 3.66 2.79
N ASN A 202 1.55 3.34 3.32
CA ASN A 202 1.84 2.16 4.13
C ASN A 202 2.33 2.60 5.52
N PRO A 203 1.46 2.63 6.53
CA PRO A 203 1.79 3.21 7.83
C PRO A 203 2.83 2.43 8.64
N ALA A 204 2.86 1.10 8.54
CA ALA A 204 3.68 0.24 9.38
C ALA A 204 5.19 0.55 9.33
N PRO A 205 5.84 0.81 8.17
CA PRO A 205 7.26 1.18 8.10
C PRO A 205 7.60 2.48 8.83
N PHE A 206 6.60 3.34 9.06
CA PHE A 206 6.78 4.61 9.77
C PHE A 206 6.44 4.52 11.26
N GLY A 207 6.36 3.31 11.81
CA GLY A 207 6.14 3.07 13.22
C GLY A 207 4.69 3.14 13.70
N PHE A 208 3.73 3.28 12.78
CA PHE A 208 2.32 3.13 13.13
C PHE A 208 1.99 1.65 13.38
N ARG A 209 1.30 1.38 14.46
CA ARG A 209 0.99 0.01 14.90
C ARG A 209 -0.52 -0.19 15.00
N THR A 210 -0.95 -1.41 14.76
CA THR A 210 -2.30 -1.85 15.13
C THR A 210 -2.37 -2.06 16.65
N PRO A 211 -3.57 -1.97 17.26
CA PRO A 211 -3.74 -2.36 18.67
C PRO A 211 -3.21 -3.77 18.94
N ASP A 212 -2.51 -3.93 20.08
CA ASP A 212 -1.87 -5.20 20.45
C ASP A 212 -2.87 -6.34 20.60
N GLU A 213 -4.11 -6.04 20.96
CA GLU A 213 -5.21 -7.01 21.05
C GLU A 213 -5.52 -7.71 19.72
N VAL A 214 -5.36 -7.00 18.57
CA VAL A 214 -5.55 -7.58 17.24
C VAL A 214 -4.46 -8.60 16.94
N ILE A 215 -3.20 -8.29 17.31
CA ILE A 215 -2.07 -9.22 17.14
C ILE A 215 -2.22 -10.42 18.08
N TYR A 216 -2.60 -10.18 19.33
CA TYR A 216 -2.82 -11.23 20.30
C TYR A 216 -3.92 -12.19 19.85
N ASP A 217 -5.08 -11.65 19.45
CA ASP A 217 -6.23 -12.42 18.99
C ASP A 217 -5.86 -13.29 17.78
N MET A 218 -5.16 -12.72 16.78
CA MET A 218 -4.67 -13.50 15.64
C MET A 218 -3.79 -14.66 16.09
N SER A 219 -2.86 -14.42 17.01
CA SER A 219 -1.93 -15.45 17.47
C SER A 219 -2.64 -16.60 18.21
N GLN A 220 -3.72 -16.30 18.92
CA GLN A 220 -4.52 -17.31 19.62
C GLN A 220 -5.38 -18.14 18.68
N GLN A 221 -5.84 -17.56 17.56
CA GLN A 221 -6.75 -18.23 16.62
C GLN A 221 -6.03 -18.92 15.44
N LEU A 222 -4.69 -18.86 15.34
CA LEU A 222 -3.95 -19.43 14.20
C LEU A 222 -4.24 -20.90 13.96
N SER A 223 -4.35 -21.71 15.02
CA SER A 223 -4.65 -23.15 14.91
C SER A 223 -6.04 -23.43 14.33
N ASP A 224 -6.99 -22.51 14.51
CA ASP A 224 -8.35 -22.63 13.99
C ASP A 224 -8.47 -22.12 12.54
N CYS A 225 -7.38 -21.57 12.00
CA CYS A 225 -7.34 -20.94 10.67
C CYS A 225 -6.68 -21.81 9.59
N GLU A 226 -6.35 -23.08 9.89
CA GLU A 226 -5.64 -23.98 8.95
C GLU A 226 -6.51 -24.39 7.74
N GLY A 227 -7.83 -24.45 7.92
CA GLY A 227 -8.77 -24.87 6.89
C GLY A 227 -9.32 -23.71 6.04
N TYR A 228 -9.97 -24.06 4.91
CA TYR A 228 -10.73 -23.09 4.12
C TYR A 228 -11.94 -22.58 4.88
N SER A 229 -12.23 -21.29 4.76
CA SER A 229 -13.51 -20.72 5.17
C SER A 229 -14.56 -20.78 4.03
N PRO A 230 -15.84 -20.50 4.30
CA PRO A 230 -16.81 -20.20 3.24
C PRO A 230 -16.29 -19.10 2.30
N SER A 231 -16.65 -19.17 1.03
CA SER A 231 -16.18 -18.22 0.01
C SER A 231 -16.54 -16.76 0.30
N GLN A 232 -17.65 -16.52 0.96
CA GLN A 232 -18.05 -15.19 1.42
C GLN A 232 -17.24 -14.71 2.64
N GLY A 233 -16.65 -15.62 3.39
CA GLY A 233 -15.85 -15.35 4.59
C GLY A 233 -16.42 -15.99 5.86
N LEU A 234 -15.61 -15.94 6.92
CA LEU A 234 -15.99 -16.42 8.25
C LEU A 234 -17.26 -15.74 8.76
N PHE A 235 -18.10 -16.52 9.45
CA PHE A 235 -19.34 -16.00 10.04
C PHE A 235 -19.07 -14.85 11.01
N SER A 236 -18.07 -14.97 11.89
CA SER A 236 -17.68 -13.94 12.87
C SER A 236 -17.31 -12.62 12.18
N ALA A 237 -16.47 -12.69 11.13
CA ALA A 237 -16.07 -11.52 10.34
C ALA A 237 -17.29 -10.85 9.68
N ARG A 238 -18.12 -11.63 8.97
CA ARG A 238 -19.31 -11.10 8.28
C ARG A 238 -20.34 -10.53 9.26
N LYS A 239 -20.53 -11.15 10.43
CA LYS A 239 -21.40 -10.61 11.48
C LYS A 239 -20.90 -9.26 12.00
N ALA A 240 -19.61 -9.15 12.27
CA ALA A 240 -19.00 -7.90 12.73
C ALA A 240 -19.13 -6.79 11.68
N ILE A 241 -18.88 -7.11 10.40
CA ILE A 241 -19.04 -6.18 9.27
C ILE A 241 -20.52 -5.77 9.11
N MET A 242 -21.46 -6.71 9.24
CA MET A 242 -22.90 -6.39 9.19
C MET A 242 -23.29 -5.38 10.26
N GLN A 243 -22.85 -5.59 11.49
CA GLN A 243 -23.11 -4.67 12.60
C GLN A 243 -22.46 -3.30 12.33
N TYR A 244 -21.23 -3.26 11.81
CA TYR A 244 -20.59 -2.01 11.39
C TYR A 244 -21.36 -1.30 10.28
N SER A 245 -21.90 -2.05 9.32
CA SER A 245 -22.77 -1.50 8.25
C SER A 245 -24.06 -0.90 8.79
N GLN A 246 -24.62 -1.45 9.87
CA GLN A 246 -25.80 -0.89 10.55
C GLN A 246 -25.48 0.47 11.19
N ILE A 247 -24.30 0.63 11.83
CA ILE A 247 -23.86 1.91 12.37
C ILE A 247 -23.74 2.95 11.25
N LYS A 248 -23.22 2.55 10.09
CA LYS A 248 -23.11 3.38 8.89
C LYS A 248 -24.45 3.59 8.16
N LYS A 249 -25.54 3.01 8.68
CA LYS A 249 -26.90 3.10 8.14
C LYS A 249 -27.05 2.59 6.71
N LEU A 250 -26.26 1.58 6.31
CA LEU A 250 -26.41 0.95 5.01
C LEU A 250 -27.76 0.22 4.94
N PRO A 251 -28.60 0.48 3.91
CA PRO A 251 -29.94 -0.08 3.84
C PRO A 251 -29.96 -1.56 3.42
N ASN A 252 -30.88 -2.32 4.00
CA ASN A 252 -31.22 -3.69 3.59
C ASN A 252 -30.01 -4.67 3.62
N VAL A 253 -29.06 -4.51 4.56
CA VAL A 253 -27.91 -5.39 4.69
C VAL A 253 -28.20 -6.56 5.62
N THR A 254 -27.92 -7.76 5.13
CA THR A 254 -27.91 -9.02 5.89
C THR A 254 -26.52 -9.64 5.86
N ILE A 255 -26.29 -10.68 6.65
CA ILE A 255 -25.00 -11.37 6.68
C ILE A 255 -24.62 -12.03 5.34
N SER A 256 -25.63 -12.39 4.53
CA SER A 256 -25.43 -12.96 3.19
C SER A 256 -24.99 -11.94 2.14
N ASP A 257 -25.06 -10.67 2.45
CA ASP A 257 -24.69 -9.58 1.53
C ASP A 257 -23.22 -9.14 1.68
N ILE A 258 -22.45 -9.88 2.49
CA ILE A 258 -21.09 -9.51 2.86
C ILE A 258 -20.10 -10.54 2.31
N TYR A 259 -19.04 -10.03 1.65
CA TYR A 259 -17.95 -10.81 1.11
C TYR A 259 -16.61 -10.25 1.62
N THR A 260 -15.79 -11.11 2.20
CA THR A 260 -14.40 -10.77 2.56
C THR A 260 -13.47 -11.02 1.38
N GLY A 261 -12.37 -10.27 1.30
CA GLY A 261 -11.36 -10.39 0.24
C GLY A 261 -9.94 -10.21 0.76
N ASN A 262 -8.96 -10.63 -0.04
CA ASN A 262 -7.53 -10.40 0.21
C ASN A 262 -7.16 -8.90 -0.01
N GLY A 263 -7.80 -8.05 0.78
CA GLY A 263 -7.88 -6.60 0.61
C GLY A 263 -8.97 -6.19 -0.39
N VAL A 264 -9.31 -4.92 -0.38
CA VAL A 264 -10.31 -4.33 -1.29
C VAL A 264 -9.93 -4.53 -2.76
N SER A 265 -8.63 -4.60 -3.07
CA SER A 265 -8.14 -4.77 -4.44
C SER A 265 -8.64 -6.03 -5.14
N GLU A 266 -8.74 -7.16 -4.41
CA GLU A 266 -9.32 -8.40 -4.95
C GLU A 266 -10.81 -8.22 -5.25
N LEU A 267 -11.53 -7.58 -4.35
CA LEU A 267 -12.98 -7.39 -4.46
C LEU A 267 -13.35 -6.45 -5.61
N ILE A 268 -12.56 -5.39 -5.84
CA ILE A 268 -12.71 -4.53 -7.02
C ILE A 268 -12.56 -5.36 -8.29
N ASN A 269 -11.53 -6.18 -8.39
CA ASN A 269 -11.32 -7.05 -9.55
C ASN A 269 -12.47 -8.04 -9.77
N LEU A 270 -12.97 -8.65 -8.69
CA LEU A 270 -14.15 -9.53 -8.75
C LEU A 270 -15.39 -8.78 -9.29
N CYS A 271 -15.66 -7.58 -8.75
CA CYS A 271 -16.81 -6.78 -9.15
C CYS A 271 -16.74 -6.36 -10.62
N MET A 272 -15.58 -5.90 -11.08
CA MET A 272 -15.40 -5.50 -12.48
C MET A 272 -15.52 -6.69 -13.42
N SER A 273 -14.91 -7.83 -13.06
CA SER A 273 -14.98 -9.07 -13.86
C SER A 273 -16.37 -9.67 -13.93
N ALA A 274 -17.21 -9.47 -12.91
CA ALA A 274 -18.58 -9.95 -12.89
C ALA A 274 -19.56 -9.03 -13.63
N LEU A 275 -19.21 -7.74 -13.83
CA LEU A 275 -20.12 -6.72 -14.36
C LEU A 275 -19.88 -6.39 -15.83
N LEU A 276 -18.60 -6.27 -16.24
CA LEU A 276 -18.23 -5.59 -17.47
C LEU A 276 -17.96 -6.57 -18.61
N ASP A 277 -18.62 -6.34 -19.73
CA ASP A 277 -18.35 -6.91 -21.04
C ASP A 277 -17.58 -5.91 -21.91
N ASN A 278 -17.11 -6.38 -23.09
CA ASN A 278 -16.42 -5.53 -24.03
C ASN A 278 -17.30 -4.36 -24.50
N GLY A 279 -16.86 -3.15 -24.24
CA GLY A 279 -17.52 -1.91 -24.62
C GLY A 279 -18.44 -1.32 -23.57
N ASP A 280 -18.69 -2.00 -22.45
CA ASP A 280 -19.36 -1.41 -21.29
C ASP A 280 -18.51 -0.28 -20.70
N GLU A 281 -19.16 0.72 -20.15
CA GLU A 281 -18.50 1.88 -19.57
C GLU A 281 -18.77 1.98 -18.06
N ILE A 282 -17.76 2.48 -17.33
CA ILE A 282 -17.86 2.79 -15.92
C ILE A 282 -17.27 4.17 -15.66
N LEU A 283 -18.00 5.03 -14.93
CA LEU A 283 -17.50 6.33 -14.53
C LEU A 283 -16.57 6.19 -13.32
N ILE A 284 -15.37 6.75 -13.43
CA ILE A 284 -14.33 6.73 -12.41
C ILE A 284 -13.84 8.16 -12.16
N PRO A 285 -13.54 8.58 -10.92
CA PRO A 285 -13.05 9.94 -10.68
C PRO A 285 -11.69 10.19 -11.36
N SER A 286 -11.38 11.45 -11.64
CA SER A 286 -10.03 11.94 -11.95
C SER A 286 -9.76 13.18 -11.10
N PRO A 287 -8.73 13.14 -10.21
CA PRO A 287 -7.79 12.03 -9.99
C PRO A 287 -8.42 10.84 -9.25
N ASP A 288 -7.92 9.62 -9.52
CA ASP A 288 -8.42 8.37 -8.93
C ASP A 288 -7.32 7.52 -8.29
N TYR A 289 -7.72 6.46 -7.59
CA TYR A 289 -6.84 5.34 -7.30
C TYR A 289 -6.81 4.41 -8.52
N PRO A 290 -5.67 4.33 -9.27
CA PRO A 290 -5.63 3.77 -10.63
C PRO A 290 -6.00 2.28 -10.73
N LEU A 291 -6.15 1.58 -9.60
CA LEU A 291 -6.62 0.20 -9.58
C LEU A 291 -8.03 0.05 -10.20
N TRP A 292 -8.91 1.03 -9.97
CA TRP A 292 -10.26 1.01 -10.54
C TRP A 292 -10.23 1.01 -12.07
N THR A 293 -9.44 1.91 -12.64
CA THR A 293 -9.20 1.99 -14.09
C THR A 293 -8.57 0.71 -14.64
N ALA A 294 -7.56 0.19 -13.94
CA ALA A 294 -6.87 -1.05 -14.33
C ALA A 294 -7.83 -2.25 -14.33
N CYS A 295 -8.61 -2.44 -13.28
CA CYS A 295 -9.56 -3.55 -13.18
C CYS A 295 -10.70 -3.45 -14.22
N ALA A 296 -11.22 -2.24 -14.47
CA ALA A 296 -12.22 -2.03 -15.51
C ALA A 296 -11.67 -2.40 -16.91
N THR A 297 -10.46 -1.96 -17.22
CA THR A 297 -9.78 -2.26 -18.50
C THR A 297 -9.52 -3.77 -18.64
N LEU A 298 -9.04 -4.44 -17.60
CA LEU A 298 -8.78 -5.88 -17.61
C LEU A 298 -10.05 -6.71 -17.79
N ALA A 299 -11.16 -6.24 -17.25
CA ALA A 299 -12.47 -6.87 -17.43
C ALA A 299 -13.05 -6.69 -18.86
N GLY A 300 -12.43 -5.85 -19.69
CA GLY A 300 -12.89 -5.55 -21.05
C GLY A 300 -13.75 -4.28 -21.16
N GLY A 301 -14.03 -3.64 -20.03
CA GLY A 301 -14.77 -2.38 -19.99
C GLY A 301 -13.89 -1.17 -20.29
N LYS A 302 -14.52 -0.03 -20.41
CA LYS A 302 -13.89 1.27 -20.62
C LYS A 302 -14.08 2.16 -19.40
N ALA A 303 -12.97 2.58 -18.79
CA ALA A 303 -12.97 3.61 -17.77
C ALA A 303 -13.24 4.99 -18.41
N VAL A 304 -14.26 5.68 -17.93
CA VAL A 304 -14.63 7.03 -18.36
C VAL A 304 -14.43 7.95 -17.14
N HIS A 305 -13.38 8.78 -17.19
CA HIS A 305 -13.00 9.61 -16.06
C HIS A 305 -13.85 10.89 -16.00
N TYR A 306 -14.52 11.13 -14.87
CA TYR A 306 -15.13 12.41 -14.55
C TYR A 306 -14.19 13.26 -13.69
N ILE A 307 -14.31 14.57 -13.77
CA ILE A 307 -13.44 15.52 -13.08
C ILE A 307 -13.87 15.68 -11.63
N CYS A 308 -12.91 15.57 -10.69
CA CYS A 308 -13.02 16.15 -9.36
C CYS A 308 -12.35 17.53 -9.42
N ASP A 309 -13.12 18.58 -9.09
CA ASP A 309 -12.69 19.96 -9.29
C ASP A 309 -11.87 20.48 -8.10
N GLU A 310 -10.61 20.82 -8.34
CA GLU A 310 -9.72 21.40 -7.32
C GLU A 310 -10.28 22.68 -6.71
N GLN A 311 -10.96 23.52 -7.52
CA GLN A 311 -11.55 24.79 -7.06
C GLN A 311 -12.78 24.59 -6.18
N SER A 312 -13.33 23.38 -6.18
CA SER A 312 -14.47 22.94 -5.37
C SER A 312 -14.03 21.87 -4.36
N ASP A 313 -12.89 22.03 -3.71
CA ASP A 313 -12.35 21.11 -2.70
C ASP A 313 -12.22 19.66 -3.18
N TRP A 314 -11.94 19.44 -4.46
CA TRP A 314 -11.86 18.14 -5.12
C TRP A 314 -13.19 17.37 -5.14
N TYR A 315 -14.32 18.06 -5.08
CA TYR A 315 -15.61 17.39 -5.24
C TYR A 315 -15.89 17.03 -6.70
N PRO A 316 -16.62 15.92 -6.94
CA PRO A 316 -17.05 15.54 -8.27
C PRO A 316 -17.86 16.63 -8.98
N ASP A 317 -17.49 16.96 -10.22
CA ASP A 317 -18.29 17.82 -11.10
C ASP A 317 -19.48 17.01 -11.66
N ILE A 318 -20.66 17.25 -11.10
CA ILE A 318 -21.89 16.53 -11.45
C ILE A 318 -22.28 16.73 -12.91
N GLU A 319 -22.05 17.93 -13.46
CA GLU A 319 -22.36 18.22 -14.86
C GLU A 319 -21.37 17.52 -15.80
N ASP A 320 -20.10 17.41 -15.41
CA ASP A 320 -19.14 16.61 -16.16
C ASP A 320 -19.49 15.11 -16.12
N MET A 321 -19.91 14.59 -14.96
CA MET A 321 -20.41 13.21 -14.84
C MET A 321 -21.59 12.99 -15.79
N ARG A 322 -22.59 13.88 -15.75
CA ARG A 322 -23.79 13.80 -16.59
C ARG A 322 -23.46 13.76 -18.08
N ARG A 323 -22.57 14.63 -18.55
CA ARG A 323 -22.14 14.68 -19.96
C ARG A 323 -21.41 13.40 -20.43
N LYS A 324 -20.85 12.64 -19.52
CA LYS A 324 -20.04 11.45 -19.80
C LYS A 324 -20.81 10.14 -19.71
N ILE A 325 -22.03 10.16 -19.17
CA ILE A 325 -22.92 9.00 -19.14
C ILE A 325 -23.46 8.72 -20.54
N THR A 326 -23.42 7.45 -20.93
CA THR A 326 -23.96 6.92 -22.19
C THR A 326 -24.85 5.71 -21.90
N ASP A 327 -25.53 5.18 -22.92
CA ASP A 327 -26.33 3.95 -22.83
C ASP A 327 -25.49 2.71 -22.46
N ARG A 328 -24.15 2.80 -22.54
CA ARG A 328 -23.22 1.74 -22.14
C ARG A 328 -22.71 1.88 -20.71
N THR A 329 -23.01 2.99 -20.07
CA THR A 329 -22.56 3.22 -18.68
C THR A 329 -23.38 2.36 -17.73
N LYS A 330 -22.72 1.43 -17.03
CA LYS A 330 -23.35 0.51 -16.07
C LYS A 330 -23.25 0.97 -14.62
N ALA A 331 -22.20 1.70 -14.31
CA ALA A 331 -21.91 2.04 -12.92
C ALA A 331 -21.10 3.34 -12.80
N LEU A 332 -21.12 3.90 -11.61
CA LEU A 332 -20.18 4.93 -11.19
C LEU A 332 -19.41 4.51 -9.96
N VAL A 333 -18.16 4.97 -9.86
CA VAL A 333 -17.27 4.78 -8.71
C VAL A 333 -17.12 6.10 -7.98
N ILE A 334 -17.23 6.07 -6.66
CA ILE A 334 -16.74 7.14 -5.79
C ILE A 334 -15.66 6.60 -4.86
N ILE A 335 -14.68 7.43 -4.54
CA ILE A 335 -13.63 7.15 -3.55
C ILE A 335 -13.77 8.21 -2.48
N ASN A 336 -14.35 7.87 -1.35
CA ASN A 336 -14.65 8.83 -0.29
C ASN A 336 -14.43 8.24 1.11
N PRO A 337 -13.43 8.73 1.86
CA PRO A 337 -12.48 9.81 1.52
C PRO A 337 -11.56 9.47 0.36
N ASN A 338 -11.13 10.51 -0.38
CA ASN A 338 -10.45 10.33 -1.66
C ASN A 338 -8.93 10.08 -1.52
N ASN A 339 -8.43 9.19 -2.34
CA ASN A 339 -7.02 9.02 -2.69
C ASN A 339 -6.91 9.37 -4.19
N PRO A 340 -6.16 10.42 -4.58
CA PRO A 340 -4.99 10.99 -3.89
C PRO A 340 -5.22 12.30 -3.11
N THR A 341 -6.40 12.91 -3.10
CA THR A 341 -6.59 14.30 -2.68
C THR A 341 -6.79 14.49 -1.18
N GLY A 342 -7.26 13.45 -0.47
CA GLY A 342 -7.67 13.58 0.93
C GLY A 342 -9.01 14.31 1.12
N ALA A 343 -9.77 14.52 0.06
CA ALA A 343 -11.10 15.13 0.12
C ALA A 343 -12.10 14.24 0.84
N LEU A 344 -13.04 14.87 1.53
CA LEU A 344 -14.20 14.23 2.17
C LEU A 344 -15.47 14.86 1.62
N TYR A 345 -16.31 14.08 0.96
CA TYR A 345 -17.50 14.61 0.30
C TYR A 345 -18.64 14.86 1.30
N PRO A 346 -19.20 16.07 1.34
CA PRO A 346 -20.33 16.38 2.20
C PRO A 346 -21.62 15.75 1.66
N LYS A 347 -22.63 15.68 2.53
CA LYS A 347 -23.93 15.05 2.22
C LYS A 347 -24.58 15.58 0.95
N GLU A 348 -24.49 16.88 0.74
CA GLU A 348 -25.10 17.58 -0.40
C GLU A 348 -24.51 17.15 -1.74
N VAL A 349 -23.19 16.90 -1.78
CA VAL A 349 -22.49 16.37 -2.96
C VAL A 349 -22.87 14.91 -3.18
N LEU A 350 -22.85 14.10 -2.12
CA LEU A 350 -23.27 12.69 -2.19
C LEU A 350 -24.69 12.53 -2.66
N GLN A 351 -25.62 13.40 -2.20
CA GLN A 351 -27.02 13.35 -2.64
C GLN A 351 -27.15 13.64 -4.14
N LYS A 352 -26.44 14.62 -4.68
CA LYS A 352 -26.43 14.92 -6.12
C LYS A 352 -25.91 13.72 -6.94
N ILE A 353 -24.91 13.00 -6.45
CA ILE A 353 -24.39 11.78 -7.10
C ILE A 353 -25.47 10.68 -7.06
N VAL A 354 -26.14 10.49 -5.93
CA VAL A 354 -27.27 9.53 -5.81
C VAL A 354 -28.38 9.87 -6.78
N ASP A 355 -28.74 11.14 -6.90
CA ASP A 355 -29.81 11.60 -7.81
C ASP A 355 -29.44 11.34 -9.27
N LEU A 356 -28.18 11.60 -9.65
CA LEU A 356 -27.65 11.28 -10.97
C LEU A 356 -27.65 9.78 -11.24
N ALA A 357 -27.20 8.96 -10.29
CA ALA A 357 -27.21 7.50 -10.42
C ALA A 357 -28.63 6.95 -10.58
N ARG A 358 -29.60 7.54 -9.87
CA ARG A 358 -31.04 7.19 -9.96
C ARG A 358 -31.62 7.53 -11.32
N GLU A 359 -31.33 8.71 -11.84
CA GLU A 359 -31.77 9.19 -13.15
C GLU A 359 -31.31 8.25 -14.28
N HIS A 360 -30.07 7.73 -14.17
CA HIS A 360 -29.45 6.91 -15.20
C HIS A 360 -29.41 5.40 -14.85
N HIS A 361 -30.07 4.98 -13.78
CA HIS A 361 -30.12 3.58 -13.33
C HIS A 361 -28.76 2.91 -13.13
N LEU A 362 -27.79 3.64 -12.57
CA LEU A 362 -26.43 3.18 -12.39
C LEU A 362 -26.21 2.46 -11.04
N ILE A 363 -25.35 1.46 -11.04
CA ILE A 363 -24.79 0.89 -9.82
C ILE A 363 -23.81 1.88 -9.19
N ILE A 364 -23.83 2.01 -7.86
CA ILE A 364 -22.84 2.83 -7.13
C ILE A 364 -21.80 1.92 -6.48
N PHE A 365 -20.55 2.06 -6.90
CA PHE A 365 -19.39 1.50 -6.21
C PHE A 365 -18.79 2.56 -5.31
N SER A 366 -18.75 2.31 -3.99
CA SER A 366 -18.21 3.24 -3.01
C SER A 366 -16.97 2.65 -2.33
N ASP A 367 -15.78 3.20 -2.64
CA ASP A 367 -14.54 2.86 -1.94
C ASP A 367 -14.42 3.74 -0.69
N GLU A 368 -14.66 3.13 0.47
CA GLU A 368 -14.69 3.79 1.77
C GLU A 368 -13.55 3.30 2.68
N ILE A 369 -12.40 2.88 2.09
CA ILE A 369 -11.26 2.33 2.84
C ILE A 369 -10.67 3.33 3.85
N TYR A 370 -10.93 4.62 3.70
CA TYR A 370 -10.48 5.70 4.58
C TYR A 370 -11.58 6.25 5.50
N ASP A 371 -12.73 5.60 5.61
CA ASP A 371 -13.93 6.07 6.34
C ASP A 371 -13.66 6.45 7.81
N ARG A 372 -12.64 5.84 8.45
CA ARG A 372 -12.23 6.13 9.82
C ARG A 372 -11.07 7.11 9.95
N LEU A 373 -10.51 7.59 8.84
CA LEU A 373 -9.39 8.51 8.83
C LEU A 373 -9.87 9.92 8.49
N VAL A 374 -10.78 10.44 9.31
CA VAL A 374 -11.38 11.76 9.14
C VAL A 374 -10.90 12.70 10.25
N MET A 375 -10.58 13.94 9.90
CA MET A 375 -10.00 14.94 10.79
C MET A 375 -10.94 16.15 10.95
N ASP A 376 -10.53 17.11 11.80
CA ASP A 376 -11.22 18.39 12.01
C ASP A 376 -12.65 18.26 12.53
N GLY A 377 -12.95 17.17 13.28
CA GLY A 377 -14.30 16.93 13.83
C GLY A 377 -15.36 16.64 12.78
N LYS A 378 -14.96 16.37 11.53
CA LYS A 378 -15.88 15.97 10.46
C LYS A 378 -16.24 14.49 10.55
N GLU A 379 -17.34 14.12 9.91
CA GLU A 379 -17.83 12.74 9.88
C GLU A 379 -17.94 12.22 8.45
N HIS A 380 -17.58 10.96 8.26
CA HIS A 380 -17.81 10.26 7.00
C HIS A 380 -19.28 9.82 6.88
N ILE A 381 -19.87 10.08 5.73
CA ILE A 381 -21.21 9.60 5.37
C ILE A 381 -21.05 8.58 4.24
N SER A 382 -21.55 7.35 4.47
CA SER A 382 -21.62 6.36 3.39
C SER A 382 -22.71 6.76 2.38
N ILE A 383 -22.35 6.83 1.09
CA ILE A 383 -23.32 7.19 0.04
C ILE A 383 -24.49 6.20 -0.02
N ALA A 384 -24.25 4.92 0.28
CA ALA A 384 -25.27 3.90 0.30
C ALA A 384 -26.39 4.20 1.30
N SER A 385 -26.10 4.93 2.39
CA SER A 385 -27.12 5.35 3.37
C SER A 385 -28.14 6.34 2.81
N LEU A 386 -27.80 7.01 1.69
CA LEU A 386 -28.65 7.98 0.99
C LEU A 386 -29.40 7.39 -0.20
N ALA A 387 -29.13 6.11 -0.53
CA ALA A 387 -29.60 5.46 -1.76
C ALA A 387 -30.32 4.10 -1.49
N PRO A 388 -31.37 4.05 -0.66
CA PRO A 388 -32.02 2.79 -0.30
C PRO A 388 -32.72 2.09 -1.48
N ASP A 389 -33.05 2.81 -2.52
CA ASP A 389 -33.72 2.39 -3.75
C ASP A 389 -32.77 1.94 -4.87
N LEU A 390 -31.46 2.29 -4.77
CA LEU A 390 -30.42 1.89 -5.71
C LEU A 390 -29.68 0.65 -5.22
N PHE A 391 -28.96 -0.01 -6.13
CA PHE A 391 -28.02 -1.06 -5.76
C PHE A 391 -26.64 -0.44 -5.54
N CYS A 392 -26.09 -0.63 -4.34
CA CYS A 392 -24.79 -0.10 -3.93
C CYS A 392 -23.87 -1.23 -3.48
N VAL A 393 -22.58 -1.11 -3.83
CA VAL A 393 -21.49 -1.96 -3.34
C VAL A 393 -20.50 -1.08 -2.58
N THR A 394 -20.42 -1.25 -1.27
CA THR A 394 -19.54 -0.48 -0.40
C THR A 394 -18.32 -1.29 -0.02
N PHE A 395 -17.12 -0.77 -0.27
CA PHE A 395 -15.83 -1.40 0.04
C PHE A 395 -15.19 -0.74 1.26
N SER A 396 -14.63 -1.54 2.14
CA SER A 396 -13.81 -1.08 3.26
C SER A 396 -12.86 -2.21 3.73
N GLY A 397 -12.05 -1.95 4.77
CA GLY A 397 -11.09 -2.93 5.27
C GLY A 397 -10.23 -2.37 6.38
N LEU A 398 -9.33 -3.21 6.91
CA LEU A 398 -8.48 -2.86 8.03
C LEU A 398 -7.11 -2.27 7.63
N SER A 399 -6.81 -2.26 6.32
CA SER A 399 -5.49 -1.84 5.81
C SER A 399 -5.05 -0.47 6.29
N LYS A 400 -5.99 0.48 6.40
CA LYS A 400 -5.72 1.89 6.71
C LYS A 400 -6.18 2.25 8.12
N SER A 401 -7.40 1.93 8.48
CA SER A 401 -7.98 2.21 9.80
C SER A 401 -7.24 1.52 10.97
N HIS A 402 -6.67 0.34 10.73
CA HIS A 402 -5.95 -0.46 11.73
C HIS A 402 -4.47 -0.64 11.41
N MET A 403 -3.89 0.09 10.44
CA MET A 403 -2.46 0.07 10.07
C MET A 403 -1.93 -1.31 9.64
N ILE A 404 -2.80 -2.24 9.23
CA ILE A 404 -2.46 -3.65 8.90
C ILE A 404 -2.63 -3.96 7.40
N ALA A 405 -2.15 -3.08 6.55
CA ALA A 405 -2.20 -3.29 5.09
C ALA A 405 -1.58 -4.64 4.64
N GLY A 406 -0.59 -5.15 5.38
CA GLY A 406 0.06 -6.43 5.14
C GLY A 406 -0.79 -7.66 5.49
N PHE A 407 -1.81 -7.54 6.32
CA PHE A 407 -2.70 -8.66 6.67
C PHE A 407 -3.64 -9.03 5.54
N ARG A 408 -3.82 -8.14 4.56
CA ARG A 408 -4.65 -8.36 3.37
C ARG A 408 -6.10 -8.74 3.71
N ILE A 409 -6.77 -7.91 4.48
CA ILE A 409 -8.21 -8.06 4.77
C ILE A 409 -9.00 -6.83 4.36
N GLY A 410 -10.00 -7.04 3.54
CA GLY A 410 -11.02 -6.10 3.14
C GLY A 410 -12.36 -6.81 2.97
N TRP A 411 -13.40 -6.06 2.75
CA TRP A 411 -14.73 -6.57 2.51
C TRP A 411 -15.51 -5.66 1.56
N MET A 412 -16.53 -6.23 0.94
CA MET A 412 -17.59 -5.51 0.26
C MET A 412 -18.94 -5.84 0.87
N VAL A 413 -19.83 -4.86 0.87
CA VAL A 413 -21.19 -4.96 1.38
C VAL A 413 -22.16 -4.59 0.27
N LEU A 414 -23.05 -5.52 -0.07
CA LEU A 414 -24.11 -5.31 -1.04
C LEU A 414 -25.35 -4.74 -0.32
N SER A 415 -25.83 -3.59 -0.75
CA SER A 415 -26.90 -2.87 -0.04
C SER A 415 -27.93 -2.25 -0.98
N GLY A 416 -29.02 -1.75 -0.42
CA GLY A 416 -30.11 -1.12 -1.17
C GLY A 416 -31.02 -2.12 -1.91
N ASN A 417 -31.34 -1.82 -3.15
CA ASN A 417 -32.27 -2.64 -3.96
C ASN A 417 -31.53 -3.75 -4.71
N LYS A 418 -31.28 -4.85 -4.04
CA LYS A 418 -30.62 -6.04 -4.61
C LYS A 418 -31.45 -6.77 -5.66
N ALA A 419 -32.75 -6.51 -5.72
CA ALA A 419 -33.63 -7.20 -6.66
C ALA A 419 -33.33 -6.90 -8.14
N ILE A 420 -32.77 -5.70 -8.41
CA ILE A 420 -32.38 -5.29 -9.78
C ILE A 420 -31.02 -5.87 -10.21
N ALA A 421 -30.26 -6.46 -9.29
CA ALA A 421 -28.88 -6.92 -9.52
C ALA A 421 -28.70 -8.42 -9.20
N LYS A 422 -29.76 -9.21 -9.22
CA LYS A 422 -29.70 -10.64 -8.83
C LYS A 422 -28.69 -11.45 -9.62
N ASP A 423 -28.70 -11.30 -10.93
CA ASP A 423 -27.79 -12.02 -11.82
C ASP A 423 -26.32 -11.58 -11.62
N TYR A 424 -26.09 -10.28 -11.46
CA TYR A 424 -24.79 -9.75 -11.12
C TYR A 424 -24.27 -10.27 -9.75
N ILE A 425 -25.14 -10.36 -8.75
CA ILE A 425 -24.81 -10.93 -7.44
C ILE A 425 -24.42 -12.40 -7.57
N GLU A 426 -25.12 -13.16 -8.43
CA GLU A 426 -24.73 -14.56 -8.70
C GLU A 426 -23.37 -14.65 -9.39
N GLY A 427 -23.04 -13.74 -10.32
CA GLY A 427 -21.71 -13.62 -10.90
C GLY A 427 -20.61 -13.35 -9.85
N ILE A 428 -20.84 -12.44 -8.92
CA ILE A 428 -19.95 -12.19 -7.77
C ILE A 428 -19.73 -13.47 -6.95
N LYS A 429 -20.81 -14.19 -6.68
CA LYS A 429 -20.77 -15.45 -5.91
C LYS A 429 -19.99 -16.54 -6.64
N MET A 430 -20.18 -16.68 -7.95
CA MET A 430 -19.42 -17.63 -8.78
C MET A 430 -17.92 -17.34 -8.71
N LEU A 431 -17.50 -16.11 -8.92
CA LEU A 431 -16.08 -15.73 -8.86
C LEU A 431 -15.50 -15.89 -7.45
N SER A 432 -16.29 -15.57 -6.41
CA SER A 432 -15.89 -15.82 -5.02
C SER A 432 -15.70 -17.32 -4.73
N ASN A 433 -16.56 -18.19 -5.27
CA ASN A 433 -16.43 -19.64 -5.15
C ASN A 433 -15.19 -20.17 -5.89
N MET A 434 -14.91 -19.66 -7.10
CA MET A 434 -13.71 -20.03 -7.87
C MET A 434 -12.41 -19.71 -7.13
N ARG A 435 -12.38 -18.61 -6.39
CA ARG A 435 -11.25 -18.20 -5.55
C ARG A 435 -11.10 -19.04 -4.27
N LEU A 436 -12.09 -19.82 -3.88
CA LEU A 436 -12.28 -20.56 -2.62
C LEU A 436 -12.60 -19.61 -1.44
N CYS A 437 -11.60 -19.01 -0.80
CA CYS A 437 -11.80 -18.06 0.30
C CYS A 437 -10.71 -16.99 0.34
N SER A 438 -10.92 -15.93 1.10
CA SER A 438 -9.86 -14.98 1.44
C SER A 438 -9.03 -15.49 2.62
N ASN A 439 -7.95 -14.78 2.94
CA ASN A 439 -7.02 -15.07 4.02
C ASN A 439 -7.73 -15.31 5.36
N VAL A 440 -7.81 -16.55 5.81
CA VAL A 440 -8.56 -16.95 7.02
C VAL A 440 -7.97 -16.34 8.30
N PRO A 441 -6.65 -16.36 8.56
CA PRO A 441 -6.07 -15.69 9.71
C PRO A 441 -6.42 -14.19 9.81
N ALA A 442 -6.47 -13.49 8.68
CA ALA A 442 -6.83 -12.07 8.70
C ALA A 442 -8.33 -11.84 8.90
N GLN A 443 -9.18 -12.79 8.49
CA GLN A 443 -10.62 -12.72 8.76
C GLN A 443 -10.93 -12.92 10.24
N SER A 444 -10.18 -13.76 10.95
CA SER A 444 -10.45 -14.10 12.35
C SER A 444 -10.42 -12.87 13.27
N VAL A 445 -9.59 -11.88 12.96
CA VAL A 445 -9.43 -10.66 13.77
C VAL A 445 -10.37 -9.52 13.41
N VAL A 446 -11.23 -9.66 12.41
CA VAL A 446 -12.13 -8.57 11.98
C VAL A 446 -13.06 -8.12 13.11
N GLN A 447 -13.57 -9.04 13.90
CA GLN A 447 -14.44 -8.71 15.03
C GLN A 447 -13.68 -7.90 16.08
N THR A 448 -12.51 -8.35 16.51
CA THR A 448 -11.66 -7.66 17.49
C THR A 448 -11.25 -6.28 16.98
N ALA A 449 -10.84 -6.18 15.72
CA ALA A 449 -10.47 -4.89 15.13
C ALA A 449 -11.63 -3.90 15.07
N LEU A 450 -12.81 -4.33 14.65
CA LEU A 450 -13.95 -3.41 14.48
C LEU A 450 -14.55 -2.93 15.81
N TRP A 451 -14.49 -3.76 16.86
CA TRP A 451 -15.15 -3.50 18.14
C TRP A 451 -14.20 -3.27 19.31
N GLY A 452 -12.92 -3.48 19.14
CA GLY A 452 -11.88 -3.20 20.10
C GLY A 452 -11.39 -1.76 20.08
N ASN A 453 -10.17 -1.55 20.54
CA ASN A 453 -9.55 -0.24 20.59
C ASN A 453 -9.37 0.38 19.20
N GLN A 454 -9.83 1.61 19.03
CA GLN A 454 -9.73 2.38 17.80
C GLN A 454 -8.57 3.40 17.89
N SER A 455 -7.35 2.91 18.09
CA SER A 455 -6.14 3.74 18.30
C SER A 455 -5.85 4.71 17.14
N VAL A 456 -6.43 4.48 15.97
CA VAL A 456 -6.33 5.42 14.85
C VAL A 456 -6.88 6.81 15.20
N ASN A 457 -7.89 6.88 16.06
CA ASN A 457 -8.51 8.15 16.45
C ASN A 457 -7.51 9.08 17.14
N ASP A 458 -6.55 8.54 17.90
CA ASP A 458 -5.54 9.33 18.62
C ASP A 458 -4.56 10.02 17.65
N TYR A 459 -4.40 9.50 16.45
CA TYR A 459 -3.55 10.09 15.41
C TYR A 459 -4.22 11.23 14.64
N LEU A 460 -5.55 11.37 14.70
CA LEU A 460 -6.35 12.21 13.81
C LEU A 460 -6.86 13.51 14.47
N VAL A 461 -6.54 13.73 15.73
CA VAL A 461 -6.92 14.91 16.50
C VAL A 461 -5.73 15.84 16.71
N PRO A 462 -5.93 17.12 17.06
CA PRO A 462 -4.83 18.02 17.42
C PRO A 462 -3.89 17.39 18.45
N GLY A 463 -2.58 17.42 18.16
CA GLY A 463 -1.54 16.71 18.92
C GLY A 463 -1.31 15.26 18.47
N GLY A 464 -2.19 14.68 17.69
CA GLY A 464 -2.00 13.36 17.09
C GLY A 464 -1.06 13.39 15.88
N ARG A 465 -0.27 12.34 15.70
CA ARG A 465 0.83 12.34 14.75
C ARG A 465 0.40 12.60 13.29
N ILE A 466 -0.66 11.97 12.79
CA ILE A 466 -1.13 12.19 11.40
C ILE A 466 -1.66 13.61 11.24
N TYR A 467 -2.37 14.11 12.25
CA TYR A 467 -2.86 15.48 12.27
C TYR A 467 -1.72 16.50 12.16
N GLU A 468 -0.72 16.39 13.04
CA GLU A 468 0.43 17.31 13.06
C GLU A 468 1.27 17.23 11.77
N GLN A 469 1.46 16.03 11.23
CA GLN A 469 2.15 15.82 9.96
C GLN A 469 1.39 16.46 8.79
N ARG A 470 0.05 16.39 8.77
CA ARG A 470 -0.79 17.10 7.79
C ARG A 470 -0.60 18.61 7.88
N GLU A 471 -0.73 19.17 9.08
CA GLU A 471 -0.58 20.62 9.32
C GLU A 471 0.78 21.11 8.83
N TYR A 472 1.81 20.38 9.22
CA TYR A 472 3.17 20.75 8.86
C TYR A 472 3.41 20.71 7.35
N ILE A 473 3.09 19.59 6.68
CA ILE A 473 3.38 19.44 5.24
C ILE A 473 2.52 20.39 4.41
N TYR A 474 1.27 20.64 4.81
CA TYR A 474 0.41 21.60 4.15
C TYR A 474 1.06 23.00 4.17
N LYS A 475 1.45 23.46 5.36
CA LYS A 475 2.11 24.74 5.51
C LYS A 475 3.45 24.79 4.75
N ALA A 476 4.31 23.80 4.90
CA ALA A 476 5.63 23.75 4.28
C ALA A 476 5.56 23.80 2.74
N LEU A 477 4.59 23.12 2.13
CA LEU A 477 4.41 23.15 0.68
C LEU A 477 3.78 24.46 0.19
N THR A 478 2.77 24.97 0.89
CA THR A 478 2.08 26.22 0.47
C THR A 478 2.88 27.48 0.74
N ASP A 479 3.88 27.44 1.63
CA ASP A 479 4.86 28.53 1.81
C ASP A 479 5.84 28.65 0.62
N ILE A 480 5.89 27.64 -0.27
CA ILE A 480 6.74 27.68 -1.47
C ILE A 480 6.01 28.46 -2.58
N PRO A 481 6.52 29.63 -3.03
CA PRO A 481 5.87 30.39 -4.09
C PRO A 481 5.76 29.58 -5.39
N GLY A 482 4.53 29.31 -5.83
CA GLY A 482 4.22 28.52 -7.02
C GLY A 482 3.79 27.08 -6.70
N ILE A 483 3.62 26.75 -5.41
CA ILE A 483 2.92 25.55 -4.98
C ILE A 483 1.64 25.96 -4.25
N THR A 484 0.54 25.32 -4.58
CA THR A 484 -0.75 25.45 -3.90
C THR A 484 -1.29 24.07 -3.55
N ALA A 485 -2.20 23.98 -2.60
CA ALA A 485 -2.86 22.73 -2.26
C ALA A 485 -4.22 23.00 -1.60
N VAL A 486 -5.18 22.13 -1.85
CA VAL A 486 -6.37 22.00 -1.01
C VAL A 486 -5.97 21.22 0.23
N LYS A 487 -6.35 21.73 1.42
CA LYS A 487 -6.01 21.08 2.68
C LYS A 487 -6.79 19.76 2.81
N PRO A 488 -6.12 18.60 2.98
CA PRO A 488 -6.81 17.34 3.15
C PRO A 488 -7.69 17.29 4.40
N GLN A 489 -8.88 16.74 4.28
CA GLN A 489 -9.83 16.59 5.40
C GLN A 489 -9.81 15.18 5.98
N ALA A 490 -9.22 14.22 5.23
CA ALA A 490 -9.20 12.81 5.59
C ALA A 490 -8.03 12.08 4.94
N ALA A 491 -7.90 10.78 5.22
CA ALA A 491 -6.80 9.93 4.79
C ALA A 491 -5.43 10.43 5.29
N PHE A 492 -4.37 10.19 4.52
CA PHE A 492 -3.01 10.68 4.80
C PHE A 492 -2.29 11.06 3.50
N TYR A 493 -3.04 11.68 2.59
CA TYR A 493 -2.58 12.13 1.27
C TYR A 493 -2.85 13.61 1.07
N MET A 494 -1.95 14.24 0.33
CA MET A 494 -2.11 15.57 -0.21
C MET A 494 -1.77 15.54 -1.70
N PHE A 495 -2.48 16.34 -2.50
CA PHE A 495 -2.32 16.42 -3.95
C PHE A 495 -2.04 17.87 -4.37
N PRO A 496 -0.81 18.37 -4.10
CA PRO A 496 -0.44 19.75 -4.38
C PRO A 496 -0.33 20.02 -5.88
N LYS A 497 -0.66 21.26 -6.24
CA LYS A 497 -0.44 21.83 -7.56
C LYS A 497 0.88 22.58 -7.61
N ILE A 498 1.60 22.45 -8.74
CA ILE A 498 2.84 23.16 -9.00
C ILE A 498 2.68 24.05 -10.25
N ASP A 499 3.12 25.31 -10.17
CA ASP A 499 3.16 26.21 -11.33
C ASP A 499 4.16 25.71 -12.36
N VAL A 500 3.64 25.00 -13.37
CA VAL A 500 4.46 24.37 -14.42
C VAL A 500 5.26 25.38 -15.25
N LYS A 501 4.78 26.62 -15.40
CA LYS A 501 5.48 27.69 -16.12
C LYS A 501 6.66 28.20 -15.31
N LYS A 502 6.43 28.46 -14.01
CA LYS A 502 7.47 28.93 -13.10
C LYS A 502 8.60 27.92 -12.93
N PHE A 503 8.25 26.64 -12.81
CA PHE A 503 9.20 25.55 -12.60
C PHE A 503 9.65 24.87 -13.89
N ASN A 504 9.13 25.30 -15.06
CA ASN A 504 9.43 24.73 -16.39
C ASN A 504 9.20 23.22 -16.46
N ILE A 505 8.05 22.78 -15.94
CA ILE A 505 7.64 21.37 -15.95
C ILE A 505 6.80 21.13 -17.20
N VAL A 506 7.22 20.17 -18.03
CA VAL A 506 6.50 19.72 -19.23
C VAL A 506 6.06 18.27 -19.11
N ASN A 507 6.61 17.54 -18.14
CA ASN A 507 6.33 16.14 -17.86
C ASN A 507 6.51 15.90 -16.35
N ASP A 508 5.45 15.45 -15.70
CA ASP A 508 5.39 15.24 -14.26
C ASP A 508 6.16 14.00 -13.79
N GLU A 509 6.25 12.95 -14.62
CA GLU A 509 7.10 11.78 -14.33
C GLU A 509 8.58 12.19 -14.30
N LYS A 510 9.01 12.99 -15.30
CA LYS A 510 10.36 13.52 -15.32
C LYS A 510 10.63 14.40 -14.10
N PHE A 511 9.68 15.25 -13.69
CA PHE A 511 9.81 16.05 -12.46
C PHE A 511 9.99 15.15 -11.23
N ALA A 512 9.17 14.10 -11.09
CA ALA A 512 9.28 13.16 -9.98
C ALA A 512 10.64 12.42 -9.99
N LEU A 513 11.14 12.05 -11.18
CA LEU A 513 12.44 11.41 -11.34
C LEU A 513 13.61 12.36 -11.01
N ASP A 514 13.57 13.60 -11.49
CA ASP A 514 14.57 14.63 -11.17
C ASP A 514 14.61 14.91 -9.66
N LEU A 515 13.44 15.00 -9.00
CA LEU A 515 13.33 15.17 -7.55
C LEU A 515 13.94 13.98 -6.79
N LEU A 516 13.67 12.76 -7.24
CA LEU A 516 14.25 11.55 -6.68
C LEU A 516 15.78 11.54 -6.83
N GLN A 517 16.29 11.78 -8.04
CA GLN A 517 17.73 11.72 -8.33
C GLN A 517 18.52 12.81 -7.61
N ASP A 518 17.98 14.04 -7.55
CA ASP A 518 18.66 15.17 -6.93
C ASP A 518 18.52 15.19 -5.40
N LYS A 519 17.29 14.96 -4.91
CA LYS A 519 16.94 15.18 -3.49
C LYS A 519 16.66 13.91 -2.70
N LYS A 520 16.61 12.76 -3.37
CA LYS A 520 16.33 11.46 -2.74
C LYS A 520 14.93 11.42 -2.13
N ILE A 521 13.98 12.13 -2.76
CA ILE A 521 12.57 12.18 -2.34
C ILE A 521 11.74 11.48 -3.39
N LEU A 522 11.00 10.46 -2.99
CA LEU A 522 10.12 9.67 -3.83
C LEU A 522 8.67 10.09 -3.63
N ILE A 523 8.09 10.72 -4.63
CA ILE A 523 6.67 11.09 -4.73
C ILE A 523 5.98 10.27 -5.83
N VAL A 524 4.69 10.48 -6.05
CA VAL A 524 3.98 9.96 -7.24
C VAL A 524 3.45 11.14 -8.04
N GLN A 525 3.75 11.16 -9.32
CA GLN A 525 3.28 12.16 -10.27
C GLN A 525 1.76 12.13 -10.45
N GLY A 526 1.17 13.25 -10.85
CA GLY A 526 -0.28 13.39 -11.03
C GLY A 526 -0.86 12.46 -12.10
N SER A 527 -0.13 12.27 -13.20
CA SER A 527 -0.50 11.35 -14.29
C SER A 527 -0.67 9.90 -13.80
N GLY A 528 0.05 9.49 -12.76
CA GLY A 528 -0.13 8.18 -12.10
C GLY A 528 -1.48 8.01 -11.39
N PHE A 529 -2.31 9.04 -11.31
CA PHE A 529 -3.68 9.04 -10.80
C PHE A 529 -4.70 9.44 -11.87
N ASN A 530 -4.38 9.24 -13.14
CA ASN A 530 -5.19 9.63 -14.30
C ASN A 530 -5.52 11.14 -14.35
N TRP A 531 -4.67 11.98 -13.74
CA TRP A 531 -4.74 13.42 -13.88
C TRP A 531 -4.15 13.87 -15.21
N LYS A 532 -4.79 14.82 -15.89
CA LYS A 532 -4.46 15.18 -17.28
C LYS A 532 -3.23 16.07 -17.42
N ASP A 533 -3.10 17.02 -16.48
CA ASP A 533 -2.10 18.08 -16.58
C ASP A 533 -0.86 17.71 -15.77
N PRO A 534 0.35 18.05 -16.23
CA PRO A 534 1.59 17.71 -15.53
C PRO A 534 1.88 18.65 -14.34
N ASP A 535 0.84 19.09 -13.65
CA ASP A 535 0.87 20.17 -12.65
C ASP A 535 0.55 19.71 -11.24
N HIS A 536 0.37 18.40 -11.00
CA HIS A 536 0.10 17.86 -9.67
C HIS A 536 1.03 16.69 -9.32
N PHE A 537 1.16 16.44 -8.02
CA PHE A 537 1.81 15.24 -7.49
C PHE A 537 1.20 14.85 -6.14
N ARG A 538 1.30 13.57 -5.77
CA ARG A 538 0.82 13.12 -4.47
C ARG A 538 1.95 13.01 -3.47
N VAL A 539 1.70 13.51 -2.26
CA VAL A 539 2.53 13.33 -1.08
C VAL A 539 1.79 12.54 -0.02
N VAL A 540 2.47 11.57 0.57
CA VAL A 540 2.01 10.82 1.74
C VAL A 540 2.66 11.44 2.98
N TYR A 541 1.87 11.87 3.96
CA TYR A 541 2.38 12.53 5.19
C TYR A 541 2.43 11.57 6.39
N LEU A 542 2.99 10.37 6.19
CA LEU A 542 3.22 9.36 7.24
C LEU A 542 4.65 9.36 7.81
N PRO A 543 5.71 9.71 7.04
CA PRO A 543 7.09 9.79 7.54
C PRO A 543 7.30 10.76 8.68
#